data_56db4dfcca2b9e4dcea12f17a3d801ee
#
_entry.id   56db4dfcca2b9e4dcea12f17a3d801ee
#
_cell.length_a   1.000
_cell.length_b   1.000
_cell.length_c   1.000
_cell.angle_alpha   90.00
_cell.angle_beta   90.00
_cell.angle_gamma   90.00
#
_symmetry.space_group_name_H-M   'P 1'
#
loop_
_entity.id
_entity.type
_entity.pdbx_description
1 polymer ?
#
loop_
_entity_poly.entity_id
_entity_poly.type
_entity_poly.pdbx_seq_one_letter_code
_entity_poly.pdbx_strand_id
1 'polypeptide(L)' 'MLKEKAGVVAGQIWNALNENAEGLTQKQIKKAAKIVDKDFFLGMGWLLREAKVEVSEVAEELFVKLK' A
#
# COMPACT_ATOMS: atom_id res chain seq x y z
N MET A 1 18.45 1.57 5.72
CA MET A 1 18.09 2.96 5.37
C MET A 1 16.62 3.07 5.01
N LEU A 2 16.01 4.20 5.35
CA LEU A 2 14.58 4.40 5.11
C LEU A 2 14.20 4.28 3.64
N LYS A 3 15.04 4.78 2.76
CA LYS A 3 14.76 4.74 1.33
C LYS A 3 14.67 3.29 0.82
N GLU A 4 15.59 2.44 1.25
CA GLU A 4 15.57 1.04 0.86
C GLU A 4 14.37 0.32 1.44
N LYS A 5 14.06 0.62 2.71
CA LYS A 5 12.91 0.04 3.37
C LYS A 5 11.60 0.46 2.68
N ALA A 6 11.51 1.73 2.29
CA ALA A 6 10.34 2.24 1.58
C ALA A 6 10.10 1.46 0.29
N GLY A 7 11.16 1.19 -0.47
CA GLY A 7 11.05 0.44 -1.71
C GLY A 7 10.63 -1.01 -1.48
N VAL A 8 11.17 -1.64 -0.44
CA VAL A 8 10.80 -3.02 -0.10
C VAL A 8 9.34 -3.11 0.32
N VAL A 9 8.92 -2.21 1.21
CA VAL A 9 7.53 -2.19 1.69
C VAL A 9 6.59 -1.86 0.53
N ALA A 10 6.96 -0.91 -0.31
CA ALA A 10 6.14 -0.57 -1.48
C ALA A 10 5.95 -1.79 -2.38
N GLY A 11 6.99 -2.59 -2.57
CA GLY A 11 6.91 -3.81 -3.35
C GLY A 11 5.96 -4.83 -2.72
N GLN A 12 5.99 -4.95 -1.39
CA GLN A 12 5.09 -5.85 -0.68
C GLN A 12 3.63 -5.42 -0.82
N ILE A 13 3.38 -4.12 -0.72
CA ILE A 13 2.03 -3.56 -0.90
C ILE A 13 1.58 -3.78 -2.35
N TRP A 14 2.45 -3.50 -3.30
CA TRP A 14 2.15 -3.67 -4.71
C TRP A 14 1.77 -5.12 -5.03
N ASN A 15 2.53 -6.08 -4.48
CA ASN A 15 2.24 -7.50 -4.69
C ASN A 15 0.85 -7.88 -4.14
N ALA A 16 0.51 -7.37 -2.96
CA ALA A 16 -0.81 -7.64 -2.37
C ALA A 16 -1.91 -7.08 -3.27
N LEU A 17 -1.73 -5.89 -3.79
CA LEU A 17 -2.71 -5.26 -4.68
C LEU A 17 -2.78 -5.95 -6.03
N ASN A 18 -1.65 -6.44 -6.51
CA ASN A 18 -1.62 -7.15 -7.79
C ASN A 18 -2.42 -8.45 -7.74
N GLU A 19 -2.46 -9.09 -6.58
CA GLU A 19 -3.27 -10.29 -6.37
C GLU A 19 -4.74 -9.98 -6.12
N ASN A 20 -5.06 -8.70 -5.90
CA ASN A 20 -6.42 -8.24 -5.58
C ASN A 20 -6.73 -7.02 -6.43
N ALA A 21 -6.97 -7.25 -7.72
CA ALA A 21 -7.15 -6.19 -8.70
C ALA A 21 -8.27 -5.20 -8.37
N GLU A 22 -9.27 -5.63 -7.63
CA GLU A 22 -10.37 -4.77 -7.21
C GLU A 22 -9.98 -3.78 -6.13
N GLY A 23 -8.82 -3.97 -5.51
CA GLY A 23 -8.32 -3.09 -4.48
C GLY A 23 -8.47 -3.68 -3.08
N LEU A 24 -7.78 -3.06 -2.13
CA LEU A 24 -7.78 -3.50 -0.73
C LEU A 24 -7.84 -2.28 0.19
N THR A 25 -8.43 -2.47 1.37
CA THR A 25 -8.40 -1.45 2.41
C THR A 25 -7.03 -1.47 3.10
N GLN A 26 -6.75 -0.42 3.88
CA GLN A 26 -5.54 -0.35 4.67
C GLN A 26 -5.37 -1.58 5.57
N LYS A 27 -6.42 -1.99 6.26
CA LYS A 27 -6.37 -3.16 7.13
C LYS A 27 -6.04 -4.43 6.36
N GLN A 28 -6.66 -4.60 5.20
CA GLN A 28 -6.40 -5.77 4.37
C GLN A 28 -4.98 -5.80 3.85
N ILE A 29 -4.44 -4.65 3.45
CA ILE A 29 -3.07 -4.57 2.98
C ILE A 29 -2.09 -4.90 4.10
N LYS A 30 -2.30 -4.34 5.30
CA LYS A 30 -1.41 -4.61 6.42
C LYS A 30 -1.39 -6.09 6.76
N LYS A 31 -2.54 -6.72 6.72
CA LYS A 31 -2.65 -8.15 7.00
C LYS A 31 -2.00 -8.98 5.91
N ALA A 32 -2.25 -8.67 4.64
CA ALA A 32 -1.70 -9.42 3.52
C ALA A 32 -0.18 -9.27 3.41
N ALA A 33 0.32 -8.08 3.61
CA ALA A 33 1.76 -7.80 3.52
C ALA A 33 2.48 -8.01 4.86
N LYS A 34 1.73 -8.23 5.95
CA LYS A 34 2.26 -8.44 7.30
C LYS A 34 3.13 -7.26 7.74
N ILE A 35 2.61 -6.07 7.56
CA ILE A 35 3.32 -4.83 7.92
C ILE A 35 2.50 -4.02 8.92
N VAL A 36 3.19 -3.14 9.64
CA VAL A 36 2.56 -2.23 10.61
C VAL A 36 2.21 -0.90 9.94
N ASP A 37 1.42 -0.07 10.63
CA ASP A 37 0.97 1.22 10.09
C ASP A 37 2.11 2.09 9.57
N LYS A 38 3.19 2.18 10.34
CA LYS A 38 4.34 2.98 9.96
C LYS A 38 4.88 2.57 8.60
N ASP A 39 5.04 1.27 8.39
CA ASP A 39 5.55 0.74 7.14
C ASP A 39 4.54 0.91 6.02
N PHE A 40 3.26 0.74 6.35
CA PHE A 40 2.20 0.97 5.36
C PHE A 40 2.27 2.38 4.79
N PHE A 41 2.36 3.39 5.66
CA PHE A 41 2.41 4.77 5.18
C PHE A 41 3.70 5.08 4.44
N LEU A 42 4.80 4.48 4.86
CA LEU A 42 6.07 4.65 4.17
C LEU A 42 6.01 4.11 2.74
N GLY A 43 5.48 2.90 2.58
CA GLY A 43 5.33 2.29 1.26
C GLY A 43 4.30 2.99 0.41
N MET A 44 3.20 3.44 1.02
CA MET A 44 2.17 4.18 0.29
C MET A 44 2.70 5.50 -0.25
N GLY A 45 3.51 6.21 0.54
CA GLY A 45 4.13 7.43 0.07
C GLY A 45 4.98 7.19 -1.17
N TRP A 46 5.74 6.10 -1.16
CA TRP A 46 6.56 5.71 -2.31
C TRP A 46 5.69 5.42 -3.53
N LEU A 47 4.64 4.60 -3.36
CA LEU A 47 3.77 4.22 -4.48
C LEU A 47 2.99 5.40 -5.04
N LEU A 48 2.56 6.33 -4.19
CA LEU A 48 1.87 7.53 -4.63
C LEU A 48 2.81 8.43 -5.42
N ARG A 49 4.06 8.56 -4.97
CA ARG A 49 5.06 9.34 -5.68
C ARG A 49 5.30 8.77 -7.07
N GLU A 50 5.30 7.44 -7.20
CA GLU A 50 5.52 6.77 -8.47
C GLU A 50 4.24 6.67 -9.31
N ALA A 51 3.13 7.19 -8.79
CA ALA A 51 1.82 7.16 -9.45
C ALA A 51 1.38 5.75 -9.82
N LYS A 52 1.64 4.79 -8.96
CA LYS A 52 1.31 3.38 -9.22
C LYS A 52 0.01 2.94 -8.57
N VAL A 53 -0.55 3.74 -7.68
CA VAL A 53 -1.79 3.41 -6.99
C VAL A 53 -2.75 4.59 -6.97
N GLU A 54 -4.01 4.27 -6.77
CA GLU A 54 -5.05 5.25 -6.51
C GLU A 54 -5.55 5.00 -5.09
N VAL A 55 -5.75 6.08 -4.35
CA VAL A 55 -6.21 6.00 -2.97
C VAL A 55 -7.50 6.78 -2.82
N SER A 56 -8.47 6.19 -2.16
CA SER A 56 -9.72 6.86 -1.83
C SER A 56 -10.06 6.56 -0.37
N GLU A 57 -10.97 7.32 0.19
CA GLU A 57 -11.42 7.11 1.55
C GLU A 57 -12.85 6.56 1.51
N VAL A 58 -13.05 5.40 2.10
CA VAL A 58 -14.34 4.75 2.13
C VAL A 58 -14.64 4.36 3.58
N ALA A 59 -15.73 4.88 4.13
CA ALA A 59 -16.13 4.58 5.51
C ALA A 59 -14.99 4.82 6.51
N GLU A 60 -14.33 5.97 6.38
CA GLU A 60 -13.23 6.39 7.25
C GLU A 60 -11.99 5.50 7.16
N GLU A 61 -11.89 4.69 6.13
CA GLU A 61 -10.76 3.81 5.91
C GLU A 61 -10.18 4.07 4.52
N LEU A 62 -8.86 3.98 4.40
CA LEU A 62 -8.22 4.14 3.11
C LEU A 62 -8.45 2.89 2.26
N PHE A 63 -8.82 3.11 1.03
CA PHE A 63 -8.98 2.05 0.05
C PHE A 63 -7.99 2.28 -1.06
N VAL A 64 -7.19 1.27 -1.36
CA VAL A 64 -6.07 1.38 -2.31
C VAL A 64 -6.25 0.41 -3.46
N LYS A 65 -5.94 0.89 -4.65
CA LYS A 65 -6.11 0.11 -5.86
C LYS A 65 -4.96 0.44 -6.80
N LEU A 66 -4.50 -0.52 -7.58
CA LEU A 66 -3.50 -0.27 -8.61
C LEU A 66 -4.10 0.59 -9.72
N LYS A 67 -3.27 1.47 -10.25
CA LYS A 67 -3.65 2.30 -11.38
C LYS A 67 -3.71 1.51 -12.67
#